data_e7625c1bb26ea40508fc1ab3db8b4605
#
_entry.id   e7625c1bb26ea40508fc1ab3db8b4605
#
_cell.length_a   1.000
_cell.length_b   1.000
_cell.length_c   1.000
_cell.angle_alpha   90.00
_cell.angle_beta   90.00
_cell.angle_gamma   90.00
#
_symmetry.space_group_name_H-M   'P 1'
#
loop_
_entity.id
_entity.type
_entity.pdbx_description
1 polymer ?
#
loop_
_entity_poly.entity_id
_entity_poly.type
_entity_poly.pdbx_seq_one_letter_code
_entity_poly.pdbx_strand_id
1 'polypeptide(L)'
;MLKIGNKLEIDIEKIVFGGESLGYHEGFAVFVPMGVPGDRVEIEIISLKKSYGRGLITKLIKASSDRIDNHNMISFEDFNGCDFGMLRYNKQVFYKTEMTKDVLGKIGGLNEYELFDTLGAENPYNYRNKIIEPFSKVNGQIITGFFKKKSHEVFEANENWLQDKEMEEILKYLKIELNKSNVWTVYDEKTHKGLLRHIMLRKNSVNELMFVLVVNGKVNDKLKELVLNIADQFKNIKSAYISINNQKTNVALGRENILIFGKKYLKEELFDIFFNISPTSFFQINKEQTIKLYAKAMEFFDNIENKTIVDAYSGTGTIAMLLSNKAKKIYGIESVESATRDAKKTAKENKISNIEFINGKMEIELEKLIKKGTEIDGIIFDPPRKGIDEKMCNAILLKANQIGTITEMINTINLAKENNYKTIISHRSGETEDTFIADFAVGLNLGQIKTGSMSRGE
;
A
#
# COMPACT_ATOMS: atom_id res chain seq x y z
N MET A 1 17.86 30.23 -19.76
CA MET A 1 16.65 29.39 -19.92
C MET A 1 17.04 27.96 -19.61
N LEU A 2 16.39 27.33 -18.66
CA LEU A 2 16.66 25.96 -18.24
C LEU A 2 16.39 24.95 -19.35
N LYS A 3 17.22 23.88 -19.41
CA LYS A 3 17.09 22.75 -20.35
C LYS A 3 17.23 21.43 -19.60
N ILE A 4 16.65 20.37 -20.15
CA ILE A 4 16.88 19.01 -19.66
C ILE A 4 18.38 18.70 -19.79
N GLY A 5 18.96 18.05 -18.77
CA GLY A 5 20.40 17.79 -18.64
C GLY A 5 21.21 18.93 -17.99
N ASN A 6 20.59 20.10 -17.72
CA ASN A 6 21.31 21.15 -16.98
C ASN A 6 21.56 20.69 -15.53
N LYS A 7 22.77 20.96 -15.04
CA LYS A 7 23.12 20.80 -13.63
C LYS A 7 22.97 22.12 -12.90
N LEU A 8 22.34 22.07 -11.73
CA LEU A 8 22.02 23.25 -10.91
C LEU A 8 22.30 22.93 -9.45
N GLU A 9 22.66 23.96 -8.70
CA GLU A 9 22.66 23.89 -7.24
C GLU A 9 21.36 24.51 -6.72
N ILE A 10 20.69 23.80 -5.81
CA ILE A 10 19.49 24.30 -5.12
C ILE A 10 19.54 23.96 -3.64
N ASP A 11 18.87 24.77 -2.86
CA ASP A 11 18.55 24.47 -1.46
C ASP A 11 17.17 23.81 -1.40
N ILE A 12 17.06 22.72 -0.63
CA ILE A 12 15.78 22.01 -0.42
C ILE A 12 15.04 22.70 0.72
N GLU A 13 13.84 23.20 0.43
CA GLU A 13 13.05 23.95 1.40
C GLU A 13 12.04 23.10 2.16
N LYS A 14 11.35 22.19 1.49
CA LYS A 14 10.32 21.34 2.10
C LYS A 14 10.12 20.02 1.37
N ILE A 15 9.46 19.07 2.06
CA ILE A 15 8.89 17.87 1.46
C ILE A 15 7.43 18.15 1.15
N VAL A 16 7.00 17.79 -0.05
CA VAL A 16 5.63 18.00 -0.51
C VAL A 16 4.85 16.69 -0.55
N PHE A 17 3.54 16.79 -0.71
CA PHE A 17 2.68 15.64 -0.92
C PHE A 17 3.23 14.72 -2.04
N GLY A 18 3.25 13.42 -1.79
CA GLY A 18 3.87 12.44 -2.70
C GLY A 18 5.32 12.10 -2.36
N GLY A 19 5.94 12.80 -1.37
CA GLY A 19 7.27 12.46 -0.84
C GLY A 19 8.44 13.03 -1.66
N GLU A 20 8.20 13.81 -2.72
CA GLU A 20 9.26 14.60 -3.36
C GLU A 20 9.58 15.85 -2.54
N SER A 21 10.79 16.30 -2.63
CA SER A 21 11.23 17.56 -2.01
C SER A 21 11.16 18.70 -3.04
N LEU A 22 10.95 19.90 -2.53
CA LEU A 22 10.84 21.13 -3.32
C LEU A 22 11.98 22.08 -2.98
N GLY A 23 12.63 22.60 -4.00
CA GLY A 23 13.54 23.73 -3.94
C GLY A 23 13.29 24.66 -5.12
N TYR A 24 14.02 25.80 -5.17
CA TYR A 24 13.85 26.80 -6.21
C TYR A 24 15.18 27.18 -6.84
N HIS A 25 15.14 27.42 -8.15
CA HIS A 25 16.24 28.03 -8.89
C HIS A 25 15.73 29.29 -9.56
N GLU A 26 16.22 30.46 -9.15
CA GLU A 26 15.79 31.77 -9.65
C GLU A 26 14.24 31.93 -9.62
N GLY A 27 13.60 31.44 -8.57
CA GLY A 27 12.13 31.46 -8.44
C GLY A 27 11.37 30.37 -9.19
N PHE A 28 12.07 29.51 -9.97
CA PHE A 28 11.45 28.39 -10.68
C PHE A 28 11.47 27.15 -9.76
N ALA A 29 10.28 26.55 -9.55
CA ALA A 29 10.10 25.41 -8.68
C ALA A 29 10.73 24.13 -9.29
N VAL A 30 11.50 23.39 -8.50
CA VAL A 30 12.08 22.12 -8.91
C VAL A 30 11.79 21.06 -7.85
N PHE A 31 11.14 19.98 -8.28
CA PHE A 31 10.87 18.81 -7.45
C PHE A 31 12.02 17.82 -7.56
N VAL A 32 12.45 17.29 -6.43
CA VAL A 32 13.63 16.45 -6.33
C VAL A 32 13.33 15.27 -5.41
N PRO A 33 13.40 14.03 -5.85
CA PRO A 33 13.28 12.89 -4.95
C PRO A 33 14.48 12.82 -4.00
N MET A 34 14.29 12.25 -2.81
CA MET A 34 15.33 11.96 -1.83
C MET A 34 16.05 13.20 -1.23
N GLY A 35 15.56 14.41 -1.47
CA GLY A 35 16.01 15.61 -0.79
C GLY A 35 15.46 15.70 0.64
N VAL A 36 16.18 16.42 1.50
CA VAL A 36 15.73 16.73 2.87
C VAL A 36 15.75 18.24 3.07
N PRO A 37 14.72 18.86 3.69
CA PRO A 37 14.73 20.28 3.97
C PRO A 37 16.01 20.70 4.72
N GLY A 38 16.70 21.73 4.18
CA GLY A 38 18.01 22.17 4.64
C GLY A 38 19.22 21.49 3.94
N ASP A 39 18.99 20.54 3.03
CA ASP A 39 20.03 20.09 2.12
C ASP A 39 20.37 21.18 1.10
N ARG A 40 21.65 21.30 0.74
CA ARG A 40 22.10 21.93 -0.50
C ARG A 40 22.61 20.85 -1.44
N VAL A 41 22.05 20.76 -2.65
CA VAL A 41 22.29 19.68 -3.59
C VAL A 41 22.61 20.20 -4.98
N GLU A 42 23.49 19.48 -5.70
CA GLU A 42 23.56 19.56 -7.15
C GLU A 42 22.55 18.58 -7.74
N ILE A 43 21.75 19.05 -8.68
CA ILE A 43 20.76 18.25 -9.37
C ILE A 43 20.94 18.33 -10.88
N GLU A 44 20.51 17.28 -11.58
CA GLU A 44 20.38 17.29 -13.03
C GLU A 44 18.91 17.32 -13.41
N ILE A 45 18.51 18.28 -14.24
CA ILE A 45 17.13 18.43 -14.71
C ILE A 45 16.75 17.29 -15.64
N ILE A 46 15.74 16.51 -15.27
CA ILE A 46 15.23 15.38 -16.08
C ILE A 46 13.90 15.67 -16.76
N SER A 47 13.16 16.68 -16.31
CA SER A 47 11.88 17.08 -16.91
C SER A 47 11.60 18.56 -16.65
N LEU A 48 11.00 19.23 -17.64
CA LEU A 48 10.59 20.62 -17.54
C LEU A 48 9.14 20.77 -17.99
N LYS A 49 8.37 21.52 -17.21
CA LYS A 49 7.03 22.02 -17.51
C LYS A 49 7.05 23.55 -17.52
N LYS A 50 5.93 24.17 -17.86
CA LYS A 50 5.83 25.64 -17.92
C LYS A 50 6.10 26.31 -16.56
N SER A 51 5.64 25.70 -15.46
CA SER A 51 5.67 26.27 -14.10
C SER A 51 6.63 25.56 -13.14
N TYR A 52 7.15 24.39 -13.50
CA TYR A 52 8.05 23.63 -12.62
C TYR A 52 8.96 22.66 -13.40
N GLY A 53 10.04 22.23 -12.76
CA GLY A 53 10.92 21.16 -13.23
C GLY A 53 11.02 19.99 -12.28
N ARG A 54 11.64 18.91 -12.74
CA ARG A 54 12.11 17.81 -11.90
C ARG A 54 13.57 17.56 -12.13
N GLY A 55 14.29 17.30 -11.05
CA GLY A 55 15.71 16.95 -11.08
C GLY A 55 15.99 15.70 -10.27
N LEU A 56 17.12 15.08 -10.55
CA LEU A 56 17.72 14.03 -9.72
C LEU A 56 18.96 14.59 -9.03
N ILE A 57 19.16 14.23 -7.77
CA ILE A 57 20.36 14.61 -7.03
C ILE A 57 21.55 13.89 -7.66
N THR A 58 22.58 14.66 -8.08
CA THR A 58 23.86 14.14 -8.55
C THR A 58 24.94 14.26 -7.49
N LYS A 59 24.76 15.19 -6.53
CA LYS A 59 25.71 15.41 -5.44
C LYS A 59 25.02 16.09 -4.25
N LEU A 60 25.32 15.60 -3.06
CA LEU A 60 24.98 16.27 -1.81
C LEU A 60 26.13 17.23 -1.45
N ILE A 61 25.88 18.53 -1.49
CA ILE A 61 26.89 19.58 -1.23
C ILE A 61 26.96 19.84 0.29
N LYS A 62 25.78 20.01 0.91
CA LYS A 62 25.64 20.19 2.35
C LYS A 62 24.43 19.39 2.82
N ALA A 63 24.65 18.52 3.79
CA ALA A 63 23.57 17.73 4.37
C ALA A 63 22.77 18.51 5.40
N SER A 64 21.46 18.34 5.41
CA SER A 64 20.57 18.74 6.48
C SER A 64 20.85 17.94 7.76
N SER A 65 20.65 18.57 8.94
CA SER A 65 20.69 17.88 10.23
C SER A 65 19.60 16.81 10.40
N ASP A 66 18.56 16.87 9.60
CA ASP A 66 17.44 15.92 9.64
C ASP A 66 17.71 14.65 8.79
N ARG A 67 18.75 14.69 7.95
CA ARG A 67 19.22 13.57 7.17
C ARG A 67 19.89 12.50 8.04
N ILE A 68 19.82 11.24 7.63
CA ILE A 68 20.65 10.20 8.22
C ILE A 68 22.15 10.44 7.87
N ASP A 69 23.04 9.94 8.72
CA ASP A 69 24.49 10.18 8.59
C ASP A 69 25.11 9.30 7.50
N ASN A 70 24.73 9.51 6.24
CA ASN A 70 25.34 8.87 5.09
C ASN A 70 25.30 9.78 3.86
N HIS A 71 26.37 10.51 3.65
CA HIS A 71 26.50 11.53 2.59
C HIS A 71 26.58 10.96 1.17
N ASN A 72 26.82 9.65 1.01
CA ASN A 72 26.93 9.01 -0.30
C ASN A 72 25.59 8.45 -0.80
N MET A 73 24.58 8.41 0.07
CA MET A 73 23.25 7.90 -0.28
C MET A 73 22.37 9.04 -0.78
N ILE A 74 22.07 9.05 -2.07
CA ILE A 74 21.32 10.12 -2.75
C ILE A 74 20.18 9.61 -3.64
N SER A 75 20.13 8.31 -3.94
CA SER A 75 19.13 7.70 -4.82
C SER A 75 18.13 6.83 -4.04
N PHE A 76 17.01 6.53 -4.66
CA PHE A 76 16.00 5.63 -4.09
C PHE A 76 16.56 4.22 -3.84
N GLU A 77 17.44 3.76 -4.72
CA GLU A 77 18.12 2.48 -4.63
C GLU A 77 19.08 2.44 -3.44
N ASP A 78 19.80 3.54 -3.17
CA ASP A 78 20.70 3.65 -2.00
C ASP A 78 19.92 3.47 -0.68
N PHE A 79 18.67 3.94 -0.64
CA PHE A 79 17.77 3.79 0.50
C PHE A 79 16.92 2.51 0.43
N ASN A 80 17.37 1.50 -0.32
CA ASN A 80 16.72 0.18 -0.41
C ASN A 80 15.23 0.23 -0.75
N GLY A 81 14.81 1.19 -1.57
CA GLY A 81 13.43 1.38 -1.97
C GLY A 81 12.54 2.07 -0.92
N CYS A 82 13.14 2.74 0.08
CA CYS A 82 12.42 3.49 1.09
C CYS A 82 12.29 4.97 0.69
N ASP A 83 11.07 5.44 0.44
CA ASP A 83 10.80 6.82 0.00
C ASP A 83 11.26 7.90 0.99
N PHE A 84 11.26 7.60 2.29
CA PHE A 84 11.73 8.50 3.36
C PHE A 84 13.01 8.00 4.01
N GLY A 85 13.72 7.05 3.38
CA GLY A 85 14.95 6.46 3.92
C GLY A 85 16.05 7.48 4.24
N MET A 86 16.07 8.62 3.55
CA MET A 86 17.04 9.69 3.78
C MET A 86 16.80 10.45 5.09
N LEU A 87 15.66 10.32 5.75
CA LEU A 87 15.30 11.03 6.97
C LEU A 87 15.54 10.18 8.22
N ARG A 88 15.99 10.80 9.30
CA ARG A 88 15.90 10.20 10.63
C ARG A 88 14.43 9.95 10.98
N TYR A 89 14.13 8.84 11.66
CA TYR A 89 12.74 8.41 11.80
C TYR A 89 11.82 9.44 12.49
N ASN A 90 12.28 10.09 13.55
CA ASN A 90 11.52 11.18 14.20
C ASN A 90 11.18 12.32 13.23
N LYS A 91 12.04 12.55 12.23
CA LYS A 91 11.82 13.55 11.19
C LYS A 91 10.87 13.04 10.09
N GLN A 92 10.87 11.73 9.80
CA GLN A 92 9.83 11.14 8.94
C GLN A 92 8.44 11.40 9.53
N VAL A 93 8.25 11.16 10.83
CA VAL A 93 6.99 11.40 11.55
C VAL A 93 6.62 12.89 11.50
N PHE A 94 7.55 13.78 11.82
CA PHE A 94 7.37 15.22 11.78
C PHE A 94 6.94 15.73 10.39
N TYR A 95 7.68 15.35 9.33
CA TYR A 95 7.36 15.81 7.99
C TYR A 95 6.05 15.22 7.45
N LYS A 96 5.61 14.05 7.90
CA LYS A 96 4.28 13.52 7.59
C LYS A 96 3.17 14.42 8.17
N THR A 97 3.33 14.90 9.38
CA THR A 97 2.40 15.88 9.98
C THR A 97 2.41 17.20 9.20
N GLU A 98 3.60 17.73 8.86
CA GLU A 98 3.72 18.99 8.10
C GLU A 98 3.13 18.89 6.68
N MET A 99 3.34 17.76 5.98
CA MET A 99 2.68 17.51 4.69
C MET A 99 1.15 17.48 4.82
N THR A 100 0.62 16.85 5.88
CA THR A 100 -0.83 16.83 6.14
C THR A 100 -1.35 18.23 6.36
N LYS A 101 -0.64 19.03 7.15
CA LYS A 101 -0.97 20.44 7.42
C LYS A 101 -0.97 21.28 6.12
N ASP A 102 0.05 21.09 5.27
CA ASP A 102 0.13 21.77 3.98
C ASP A 102 -1.05 21.40 3.07
N VAL A 103 -1.43 20.13 3.03
CA VAL A 103 -2.57 19.64 2.24
C VAL A 103 -3.88 20.21 2.75
N LEU A 104 -4.14 20.13 4.06
CA LEU A 104 -5.38 20.64 4.66
C LEU A 104 -5.49 22.16 4.51
N GLY A 105 -4.40 22.89 4.77
CA GLY A 105 -4.39 24.35 4.70
C GLY A 105 -4.38 24.87 3.26
N LYS A 106 -3.34 24.53 2.48
CA LYS A 106 -3.11 25.14 1.15
C LYS A 106 -3.98 24.54 0.05
N ILE A 107 -4.26 23.22 0.12
CA ILE A 107 -5.06 22.53 -0.90
C ILE A 107 -6.51 22.44 -0.47
N GLY A 108 -6.77 22.05 0.79
CA GLY A 108 -8.11 21.94 1.35
C GLY A 108 -8.76 23.27 1.72
N GLY A 109 -8.00 24.38 1.78
CA GLY A 109 -8.50 25.70 2.18
C GLY A 109 -9.02 25.75 3.63
N LEU A 110 -8.63 24.77 4.46
CA LEU A 110 -9.09 24.71 5.85
C LEU A 110 -8.21 25.61 6.71
N ASN A 111 -8.83 26.57 7.39
CA ASN A 111 -8.13 27.52 8.26
C ASN A 111 -8.27 27.19 9.76
N GLU A 112 -9.33 26.44 10.10
CA GLU A 112 -9.61 26.04 11.47
C GLU A 112 -9.86 24.53 11.52
N TYR A 113 -8.92 23.80 12.12
CA TYR A 113 -9.03 22.37 12.36
C TYR A 113 -8.04 21.95 13.45
N GLU A 114 -8.36 20.89 14.14
CA GLU A 114 -7.44 20.22 15.06
C GLU A 114 -6.61 19.19 14.29
N LEU A 115 -5.30 19.31 14.30
CA LEU A 115 -4.37 18.36 13.71
C LEU A 115 -3.52 17.73 14.80
N PHE A 116 -3.68 16.44 14.98
CA PHE A 116 -2.85 15.67 15.89
C PHE A 116 -1.54 15.26 15.19
N ASP A 117 -0.51 15.05 15.99
CA ASP A 117 0.76 14.54 15.49
C ASP A 117 0.60 13.14 14.89
N THR A 118 1.39 12.85 13.88
CA THR A 118 1.45 11.52 13.27
C THR A 118 1.90 10.48 14.30
N LEU A 119 1.12 9.42 14.49
CA LEU A 119 1.45 8.32 15.39
C LEU A 119 2.56 7.45 14.78
N GLY A 120 3.78 7.62 15.29
CA GLY A 120 4.93 6.84 14.85
C GLY A 120 4.94 5.40 15.36
N ALA A 121 5.72 4.53 14.71
CA ALA A 121 6.04 3.20 15.17
C ALA A 121 7.14 3.24 16.24
N GLU A 122 7.08 2.34 17.22
CA GLU A 122 8.18 2.16 18.17
C GLU A 122 9.39 1.51 17.48
N ASN A 123 9.10 0.54 16.60
CA ASN A 123 10.09 -0.14 15.78
C ASN A 123 9.83 0.13 14.30
N PRO A 124 10.44 1.18 13.71
CA PRO A 124 10.17 1.58 12.32
C PRO A 124 10.89 0.70 11.29
N TYR A 125 11.71 -0.25 11.72
CA TYR A 125 12.47 -1.16 10.88
C TYR A 125 12.02 -2.60 11.06
N ASN A 126 12.25 -3.44 10.05
CA ASN A 126 11.98 -4.90 10.06
C ASN A 126 10.52 -5.27 10.41
N TYR A 127 9.58 -4.34 10.20
CA TYR A 127 8.17 -4.52 10.57
C TYR A 127 7.34 -5.29 9.55
N ARG A 128 7.82 -5.40 8.30
CA ARG A 128 7.04 -6.06 7.24
C ARG A 128 6.89 -7.54 7.53
N ASN A 129 5.66 -7.94 7.79
CA ASN A 129 5.29 -9.33 7.99
C ASN A 129 5.00 -10.08 6.68
N LYS A 130 5.08 -9.40 5.53
CA LYS A 130 4.89 -9.98 4.20
C LYS A 130 5.75 -9.25 3.18
N ILE A 131 6.40 -10.03 2.33
CA ILE A 131 7.14 -9.54 1.16
C ILE A 131 6.71 -10.31 -0.08
N ILE A 132 6.81 -9.65 -1.24
CA ILE A 132 6.68 -10.27 -2.56
C ILE A 132 7.75 -9.64 -3.44
N GLU A 133 8.68 -10.46 -3.90
CA GLU A 133 9.78 -10.01 -4.76
C GLU A 133 9.72 -10.72 -6.12
N PRO A 134 9.86 -10.00 -7.24
CA PRO A 134 10.04 -10.60 -8.55
C PRO A 134 11.41 -11.26 -8.66
N PHE A 135 11.50 -12.34 -9.41
CA PHE A 135 12.77 -12.85 -9.89
C PHE A 135 13.25 -12.05 -11.10
N SER A 136 14.56 -11.88 -11.19
CA SER A 136 15.25 -11.31 -12.36
C SER A 136 16.54 -12.06 -12.64
N LYS A 137 17.15 -11.81 -13.79
CA LYS A 137 18.46 -12.36 -14.13
C LYS A 137 19.40 -11.23 -14.50
N VAL A 138 20.46 -11.04 -13.70
CA VAL A 138 21.47 -10.01 -13.88
C VAL A 138 22.86 -10.68 -13.95
N ASN A 139 23.63 -10.38 -14.97
CA ASN A 139 24.96 -10.97 -15.20
C ASN A 139 24.97 -12.53 -15.11
N GLY A 140 23.91 -13.16 -15.61
CA GLY A 140 23.78 -14.62 -15.58
C GLY A 140 23.28 -15.20 -14.25
N GLN A 141 23.21 -14.41 -13.18
CA GLN A 141 22.72 -14.83 -11.86
C GLN A 141 21.24 -14.49 -11.66
N ILE A 142 20.51 -15.41 -11.02
CA ILE A 142 19.13 -15.21 -10.59
C ILE A 142 19.16 -14.38 -9.29
N ILE A 143 18.45 -13.27 -9.30
CA ILE A 143 18.27 -12.39 -8.16
C ILE A 143 16.78 -12.24 -7.83
N THR A 144 16.48 -11.73 -6.62
CA THR A 144 15.20 -11.17 -6.23
C THR A 144 15.40 -9.75 -5.73
N GLY A 145 14.38 -8.92 -5.77
CA GLY A 145 14.48 -7.55 -5.27
C GLY A 145 13.27 -6.70 -5.62
N PHE A 146 13.50 -5.42 -5.86
CA PHE A 146 12.46 -4.43 -6.12
C PHE A 146 12.57 -3.86 -7.53
N PHE A 147 11.43 -3.41 -8.06
CA PHE A 147 11.44 -2.63 -9.29
C PHE A 147 11.98 -1.22 -9.02
N LYS A 148 12.88 -0.74 -9.88
CA LYS A 148 13.22 0.67 -9.93
C LYS A 148 11.99 1.51 -10.23
N LYS A 149 11.93 2.73 -9.69
CA LYS A 149 10.77 3.63 -9.91
C LYS A 149 10.48 3.80 -11.40
N LYS A 150 9.21 3.63 -11.78
CA LYS A 150 8.72 3.75 -13.17
C LYS A 150 9.41 2.81 -14.17
N SER A 151 9.91 1.69 -13.72
CA SER A 151 10.65 0.69 -14.52
C SER A 151 10.18 -0.73 -14.18
N HIS A 152 10.49 -1.68 -15.07
CA HIS A 152 10.42 -3.13 -14.81
C HIS A 152 11.80 -3.74 -14.53
N GLU A 153 12.80 -2.90 -14.36
CA GLU A 153 14.13 -3.34 -13.98
C GLU A 153 14.17 -3.64 -12.47
N VAL A 154 14.64 -4.84 -12.14
CA VAL A 154 14.76 -5.26 -10.74
C VAL A 154 16.16 -4.93 -10.24
N PHE A 155 16.22 -4.31 -9.07
CA PHE A 155 17.47 -4.13 -8.33
C PHE A 155 17.42 -4.94 -7.03
N GLU A 156 18.56 -5.47 -6.65
CA GLU A 156 18.74 -6.17 -5.38
C GLU A 156 19.15 -5.15 -4.31
N ALA A 157 18.36 -5.08 -3.23
CA ALA A 157 18.72 -4.25 -2.08
C ALA A 157 19.84 -4.92 -1.28
N ASN A 158 20.85 -4.17 -0.88
CA ASN A 158 21.97 -4.68 -0.07
C ASN A 158 21.50 -5.09 1.34
N GLU A 159 20.65 -4.28 1.95
CA GLU A 159 19.92 -4.55 3.19
C GLU A 159 18.51 -4.01 3.02
N ASN A 160 17.50 -4.78 3.39
CA ASN A 160 16.15 -4.26 3.39
C ASN A 160 15.76 -3.82 4.80
N TRP A 161 15.70 -2.52 5.01
CA TRP A 161 15.41 -1.95 6.32
C TRP A 161 14.00 -2.28 6.84
N LEU A 162 13.08 -2.62 5.96
CA LEU A 162 11.69 -2.86 6.31
C LEU A 162 11.35 -4.35 6.43
N GLN A 163 12.15 -5.22 5.79
CA GLN A 163 11.93 -6.66 5.83
C GLN A 163 12.41 -7.28 7.15
N ASP A 164 11.73 -8.34 7.55
CA ASP A 164 12.21 -9.20 8.63
C ASP A 164 13.54 -9.88 8.23
N LYS A 165 14.50 -9.92 9.14
CA LYS A 165 15.85 -10.45 8.87
C LYS A 165 15.85 -11.92 8.49
N GLU A 166 14.98 -12.72 9.07
CA GLU A 166 14.87 -14.14 8.73
C GLU A 166 14.33 -14.34 7.31
N MET A 167 13.42 -13.47 6.85
CA MET A 167 13.00 -13.48 5.45
C MET A 167 14.16 -13.17 4.49
N GLU A 168 15.06 -12.26 4.86
CA GLU A 168 16.26 -11.99 4.07
C GLU A 168 17.20 -13.18 3.99
N GLU A 169 17.37 -13.92 5.10
CA GLU A 169 18.18 -15.15 5.13
C GLU A 169 17.59 -16.22 4.21
N ILE A 170 16.27 -16.40 4.22
CA ILE A 170 15.57 -17.32 3.31
C ILE A 170 15.78 -16.92 1.86
N LEU A 171 15.68 -15.62 1.53
CA LEU A 171 15.91 -15.13 0.16
C LEU A 171 17.36 -15.33 -0.29
N LYS A 172 18.32 -15.08 0.59
CA LYS A 172 19.75 -15.33 0.32
C LYS A 172 20.00 -16.80 0.03
N TYR A 173 19.47 -17.70 0.86
CA TYR A 173 19.60 -19.14 0.68
C TYR A 173 18.92 -19.61 -0.61
N LEU A 174 17.68 -19.15 -0.88
CA LEU A 174 16.95 -19.47 -2.11
C LEU A 174 17.74 -19.06 -3.36
N LYS A 175 18.33 -17.87 -3.38
CA LYS A 175 19.17 -17.41 -4.50
C LYS A 175 20.39 -18.32 -4.70
N ILE A 176 21.06 -18.73 -3.62
CA ILE A 176 22.16 -19.69 -3.70
C ILE A 176 21.70 -21.00 -4.32
N GLU A 177 20.59 -21.58 -3.87
CA GLU A 177 20.07 -22.83 -4.40
C GLU A 177 19.70 -22.73 -5.89
N LEU A 178 19.05 -21.65 -6.28
CA LEU A 178 18.66 -21.42 -7.68
C LEU A 178 19.88 -21.24 -8.61
N ASN A 179 20.98 -20.68 -8.13
CA ASN A 179 22.17 -20.44 -8.91
C ASN A 179 23.18 -21.61 -8.93
N LYS A 180 22.91 -22.71 -8.18
CA LYS A 180 23.75 -23.93 -8.26
C LYS A 180 23.65 -24.63 -9.62
N SER A 181 22.59 -24.37 -10.39
CA SER A 181 22.38 -25.00 -11.70
C SER A 181 21.69 -24.04 -12.67
N ASN A 182 21.91 -24.25 -13.97
CA ASN A 182 21.30 -23.44 -15.03
C ASN A 182 19.91 -23.95 -15.47
N VAL A 183 19.24 -24.77 -14.67
CA VAL A 183 17.93 -25.37 -15.05
C VAL A 183 16.76 -24.40 -14.85
N TRP A 184 16.96 -23.35 -14.05
CA TRP A 184 15.92 -22.41 -13.73
C TRP A 184 15.87 -21.24 -14.70
N THR A 185 14.70 -20.97 -15.25
CA THR A 185 14.45 -19.80 -16.10
C THR A 185 13.62 -18.79 -15.37
N VAL A 186 13.91 -17.52 -15.56
CA VAL A 186 13.17 -16.41 -14.96
C VAL A 186 12.12 -15.92 -15.95
N TYR A 187 10.92 -15.62 -15.45
CA TYR A 187 9.83 -15.06 -16.25
C TYR A 187 10.17 -13.65 -16.72
N ASP A 188 10.03 -13.45 -18.01
CA ASP A 188 10.20 -12.15 -18.65
C ASP A 188 8.84 -11.56 -19.00
N GLU A 189 8.52 -10.38 -18.49
CA GLU A 189 7.21 -9.75 -18.68
C GLU A 189 6.92 -9.28 -20.12
N LYS A 190 7.98 -9.09 -20.94
CA LYS A 190 7.81 -8.69 -22.34
C LYS A 190 7.49 -9.88 -23.24
N THR A 191 8.19 -10.98 -23.03
CA THR A 191 8.02 -12.20 -23.84
C THR A 191 7.01 -13.18 -23.26
N HIS A 192 6.66 -13.03 -21.98
CA HIS A 192 5.81 -13.92 -21.19
C HIS A 192 6.34 -15.36 -21.12
N LYS A 193 7.66 -15.53 -21.19
CA LYS A 193 8.35 -16.82 -21.10
C LYS A 193 9.19 -16.91 -19.85
N GLY A 194 9.52 -18.14 -19.42
CA GLY A 194 10.28 -18.41 -18.21
C GLY A 194 9.41 -18.95 -17.09
N LEU A 195 10.03 -19.57 -16.09
CA LEU A 195 9.35 -20.34 -15.04
C LEU A 195 9.14 -19.52 -13.75
N LEU A 196 10.22 -18.99 -13.17
CA LEU A 196 10.18 -18.30 -11.87
C LEU A 196 9.67 -16.88 -12.04
N ARG A 197 8.57 -16.53 -11.34
CA ARG A 197 7.99 -15.18 -11.40
C ARG A 197 8.25 -14.37 -10.15
N HIS A 198 7.80 -14.85 -8.99
CA HIS A 198 7.92 -14.15 -7.72
C HIS A 198 8.19 -15.14 -6.59
N ILE A 199 8.75 -14.62 -5.52
CA ILE A 199 8.75 -15.25 -4.21
C ILE A 199 7.91 -14.41 -3.24
N MET A 200 7.03 -15.07 -2.48
CA MET A 200 6.34 -14.43 -1.38
C MET A 200 6.73 -15.13 -0.07
N LEU A 201 7.11 -14.33 0.91
CA LEU A 201 7.28 -14.77 2.29
C LEU A 201 6.30 -14.02 3.17
N ARG A 202 5.76 -14.71 4.17
CA ARG A 202 4.88 -14.13 5.18
C ARG A 202 5.19 -14.74 6.54
N LYS A 203 5.25 -13.89 7.57
CA LYS A 203 5.54 -14.27 8.94
C LYS A 203 4.38 -13.85 9.84
N ASN A 204 4.01 -14.69 10.80
CA ASN A 204 3.04 -14.33 11.83
C ASN A 204 3.74 -13.88 13.12
N SER A 205 2.96 -13.42 14.09
CA SER A 205 3.47 -12.91 15.37
C SER A 205 4.13 -13.96 16.26
N VAL A 206 3.88 -15.24 16.01
CA VAL A 206 4.55 -16.37 16.73
C VAL A 206 5.73 -16.95 15.95
N ASN A 207 6.27 -16.17 15.02
CA ASN A 207 7.47 -16.50 14.26
C ASN A 207 7.34 -17.71 13.32
N GLU A 208 6.12 -18.06 12.89
CA GLU A 208 5.90 -19.05 11.84
C GLU A 208 5.93 -18.37 10.46
N LEU A 209 6.55 -19.01 9.49
CA LEU A 209 6.70 -18.50 8.12
C LEU A 209 5.87 -19.30 7.12
N MET A 210 5.34 -18.57 6.13
CA MET A 210 4.77 -19.12 4.91
C MET A 210 5.67 -18.76 3.74
N PHE A 211 6.07 -19.76 2.98
CA PHE A 211 6.87 -19.66 1.77
C PHE A 211 5.99 -19.95 0.56
N VAL A 212 5.97 -19.07 -0.44
CA VAL A 212 5.18 -19.27 -1.67
C VAL A 212 6.04 -18.97 -2.90
N LEU A 213 6.40 -20.00 -3.63
CA LEU A 213 7.09 -19.89 -4.91
C LEU A 213 6.07 -19.68 -6.03
N VAL A 214 6.13 -18.55 -6.74
CA VAL A 214 5.22 -18.25 -7.85
C VAL A 214 5.87 -18.60 -9.17
N VAL A 215 5.18 -19.43 -9.95
CA VAL A 215 5.71 -19.96 -11.22
C VAL A 215 4.75 -19.74 -12.40
N ASN A 216 5.32 -19.60 -13.58
CA ASN A 216 4.62 -19.62 -14.85
C ASN A 216 4.81 -21.01 -15.50
N GLY A 217 3.91 -21.93 -15.22
CA GLY A 217 4.00 -23.30 -15.73
C GLY A 217 3.33 -24.32 -14.81
N LYS A 218 3.59 -25.59 -15.09
CA LYS A 218 3.08 -26.69 -14.26
C LYS A 218 4.07 -27.03 -13.15
N VAL A 219 3.55 -27.46 -12.02
CA VAL A 219 4.37 -27.98 -10.92
C VAL A 219 4.99 -29.31 -11.33
N ASN A 220 6.29 -29.43 -11.09
CA ASN A 220 7.07 -30.66 -11.32
C ASN A 220 7.87 -31.03 -10.06
N ASP A 221 8.51 -32.19 -10.09
CA ASP A 221 9.19 -32.71 -8.91
C ASP A 221 10.40 -31.84 -8.50
N LYS A 222 11.14 -31.26 -9.45
CA LYS A 222 12.25 -30.34 -9.14
C LYS A 222 11.80 -29.12 -8.36
N LEU A 223 10.62 -28.55 -8.71
CA LEU A 223 10.04 -27.41 -7.96
C LEU A 223 9.62 -27.86 -6.55
N LYS A 224 9.03 -29.05 -6.39
CA LYS A 224 8.67 -29.58 -5.08
C LYS A 224 9.90 -29.83 -4.22
N GLU A 225 10.94 -30.44 -4.76
CA GLU A 225 12.21 -30.69 -4.09
C GLU A 225 12.84 -29.37 -3.60
N LEU A 226 12.88 -28.34 -4.45
CA LEU A 226 13.37 -27.01 -4.06
C LEU A 226 12.60 -26.47 -2.85
N VAL A 227 11.26 -26.49 -2.91
CA VAL A 227 10.41 -25.98 -1.82
C VAL A 227 10.61 -26.78 -0.54
N LEU A 228 10.71 -28.12 -0.64
CA LEU A 228 10.94 -29.00 0.51
C LEU A 228 12.32 -28.77 1.13
N ASN A 229 13.37 -28.62 0.34
CA ASN A 229 14.71 -28.32 0.82
C ASN A 229 14.77 -26.97 1.57
N ILE A 230 14.10 -25.93 1.06
CA ILE A 230 13.98 -24.65 1.74
C ILE A 230 13.23 -24.82 3.08
N ALA A 231 12.11 -25.53 3.09
CA ALA A 231 11.32 -25.77 4.30
C ALA A 231 12.07 -26.62 5.34
N ASP A 232 12.93 -27.54 4.90
CA ASP A 232 13.78 -28.33 5.81
C ASP A 232 14.91 -27.48 6.42
N GLN A 233 15.53 -26.61 5.64
CA GLN A 233 16.59 -25.71 6.09
C GLN A 233 16.08 -24.69 7.12
N PHE A 234 14.86 -24.15 6.93
CA PHE A 234 14.29 -23.14 7.82
C PHE A 234 13.11 -23.71 8.60
N LYS A 235 13.35 -24.15 9.83
CA LYS A 235 12.34 -24.85 10.65
C LYS A 235 11.12 -23.99 11.03
N ASN A 236 11.23 -22.66 10.88
CA ASN A 236 10.12 -21.74 11.08
C ASN A 236 9.16 -21.69 9.88
N ILE A 237 9.54 -22.22 8.72
CA ILE A 237 8.60 -22.43 7.63
C ILE A 237 7.62 -23.52 8.02
N LYS A 238 6.39 -23.13 8.38
CA LYS A 238 5.30 -24.01 8.76
C LYS A 238 4.28 -24.25 7.65
N SER A 239 4.40 -23.50 6.56
CA SER A 239 3.51 -23.55 5.40
C SER A 239 4.32 -23.26 4.13
N ALA A 240 4.28 -24.13 3.13
CA ALA A 240 4.96 -23.88 1.87
C ALA A 240 4.10 -24.26 0.67
N TYR A 241 4.03 -23.36 -0.31
CA TYR A 241 3.18 -23.44 -1.49
C TYR A 241 3.96 -23.23 -2.77
N ILE A 242 3.41 -23.78 -3.86
CA ILE A 242 3.69 -23.33 -5.22
C ILE A 242 2.40 -22.68 -5.76
N SER A 243 2.51 -21.42 -6.19
CA SER A 243 1.42 -20.65 -6.79
C SER A 243 1.60 -20.62 -8.31
N ILE A 244 0.59 -21.09 -9.05
CA ILE A 244 0.64 -21.12 -10.51
C ILE A 244 0.02 -19.86 -11.08
N ASN A 245 0.85 -19.03 -11.70
CA ASN A 245 0.41 -17.79 -12.35
C ASN A 245 0.84 -17.76 -13.83
N ASN A 246 -0.02 -18.31 -14.68
CA ASN A 246 0.17 -18.33 -16.13
C ASN A 246 -0.47 -17.12 -16.84
N GLN A 247 -1.02 -16.18 -16.08
CA GLN A 247 -1.73 -15.04 -16.65
C GLN A 247 -0.76 -13.87 -16.94
N LYS A 248 -1.06 -13.14 -18.01
CA LYS A 248 -0.40 -11.89 -18.36
C LYS A 248 -1.00 -10.76 -17.52
N THR A 249 -0.58 -10.66 -16.27
CA THR A 249 -1.14 -9.74 -15.27
C THR A 249 -0.05 -9.26 -14.31
N ASN A 250 -0.26 -8.09 -13.74
CA ASN A 250 0.57 -7.52 -12.69
C ASN A 250 0.26 -8.12 -11.29
N VAL A 251 -0.74 -9.00 -11.19
CA VAL A 251 -1.01 -9.73 -9.95
C VAL A 251 0.08 -10.78 -9.74
N ALA A 252 0.79 -10.71 -8.63
CA ALA A 252 1.92 -11.59 -8.36
C ALA A 252 1.48 -13.06 -8.18
N LEU A 253 0.51 -13.34 -7.30
CA LEU A 253 0.05 -14.72 -7.03
C LEU A 253 -0.96 -15.19 -8.08
N GLY A 254 -0.90 -16.49 -8.38
CA GLY A 254 -1.87 -17.15 -9.25
C GLY A 254 -3.16 -17.51 -8.52
N ARG A 255 -4.15 -17.96 -9.29
CA ARG A 255 -5.42 -18.46 -8.75
C ARG A 255 -5.29 -19.84 -8.08
N GLU A 256 -4.39 -20.66 -8.57
CA GLU A 256 -4.11 -22.00 -8.05
C GLU A 256 -2.88 -21.96 -7.13
N ASN A 257 -3.08 -22.37 -5.87
CA ASN A 257 -2.04 -22.44 -4.85
C ASN A 257 -1.98 -23.85 -4.29
N ILE A 258 -0.93 -24.58 -4.61
CA ILE A 258 -0.73 -25.98 -4.25
C ILE A 258 0.12 -26.06 -2.99
N LEU A 259 -0.45 -26.61 -1.92
CA LEU A 259 0.28 -26.86 -0.68
C LEU A 259 1.31 -27.99 -0.91
N ILE A 260 2.57 -27.71 -0.65
CA ILE A 260 3.67 -28.65 -0.78
C ILE A 260 4.10 -29.19 0.60
N PHE A 261 4.07 -28.32 1.62
CA PHE A 261 4.51 -28.69 2.96
C PHE A 261 3.70 -27.97 4.06
N GLY A 262 3.40 -28.69 5.13
CA GLY A 262 2.97 -28.15 6.40
C GLY A 262 1.52 -27.66 6.48
N LYS A 263 1.30 -26.56 7.17
CA LYS A 263 -0.03 -26.00 7.50
C LYS A 263 -0.67 -25.34 6.29
N LYS A 264 -1.99 -25.47 6.16
CA LYS A 264 -2.77 -24.78 5.13
C LYS A 264 -2.87 -23.25 5.39
N TYR A 265 -2.79 -22.81 6.64
CA TYR A 265 -2.89 -21.43 7.06
C TYR A 265 -1.85 -21.14 8.13
N LEU A 266 -1.34 -19.90 8.18
CA LEU A 266 -0.75 -19.35 9.39
C LEU A 266 -1.87 -18.76 10.25
N LYS A 267 -1.73 -18.86 11.58
CA LYS A 267 -2.62 -18.16 12.50
C LYS A 267 -1.97 -16.85 12.93
N GLU A 268 -2.70 -15.76 12.80
CA GLU A 268 -2.29 -14.45 13.28
C GLU A 268 -3.28 -13.96 14.33
N GLU A 269 -2.77 -13.35 15.38
CA GLU A 269 -3.58 -12.81 16.47
C GLU A 269 -3.60 -11.28 16.41
N LEU A 270 -4.79 -10.70 16.50
CA LEU A 270 -5.01 -9.26 16.60
C LEU A 270 -6.16 -9.00 17.57
N PHE A 271 -5.90 -8.29 18.68
CA PHE A 271 -6.89 -8.01 19.75
C PHE A 271 -7.63 -9.27 20.24
N ASP A 272 -6.88 -10.33 20.60
CA ASP A 272 -7.40 -11.62 21.07
C ASP A 272 -8.24 -12.39 20.03
N ILE A 273 -8.25 -11.95 18.76
CA ILE A 273 -8.93 -12.64 17.67
C ILE A 273 -7.89 -13.32 16.78
N PHE A 274 -8.11 -14.61 16.52
CA PHE A 274 -7.23 -15.44 15.69
C PHE A 274 -7.71 -15.48 14.25
N PHE A 275 -6.88 -15.03 13.32
CA PHE A 275 -7.14 -15.02 11.88
C PHE A 275 -6.37 -16.13 11.17
N ASN A 276 -7.03 -16.84 10.26
CA ASN A 276 -6.37 -17.79 9.37
C ASN A 276 -5.88 -17.08 8.11
N ILE A 277 -4.59 -17.06 7.92
CA ILE A 277 -3.94 -16.35 6.82
C ILE A 277 -3.50 -17.36 5.75
N SER A 278 -4.14 -17.33 4.59
CA SER A 278 -3.76 -18.10 3.39
C SER A 278 -2.76 -17.31 2.51
N PRO A 279 -2.18 -17.91 1.46
CA PRO A 279 -1.32 -17.20 0.52
C PRO A 279 -1.97 -15.94 -0.07
N THR A 280 -3.26 -16.00 -0.40
CA THR A 280 -4.01 -14.93 -1.06
C THR A 280 -4.73 -13.99 -0.10
N SER A 281 -4.80 -14.30 1.20
CA SER A 281 -5.47 -13.44 2.19
C SER A 281 -4.77 -12.09 2.28
N PHE A 282 -5.58 -11.02 2.22
CA PHE A 282 -5.09 -9.69 2.60
C PHE A 282 -4.97 -9.64 4.13
N PHE A 283 -3.88 -9.12 4.61
CA PHE A 283 -3.66 -8.77 6.01
C PHE A 283 -2.63 -7.64 6.06
N GLN A 284 -2.80 -6.70 6.97
CA GLN A 284 -1.93 -5.53 7.08
C GLN A 284 -0.48 -5.93 7.34
N ILE A 285 0.45 -5.30 6.62
CA ILE A 285 1.88 -5.66 6.64
C ILE A 285 2.65 -5.12 7.85
N ASN A 286 2.12 -4.10 8.51
CA ASN A 286 2.67 -3.51 9.72
C ASN A 286 1.71 -3.74 10.89
N LYS A 287 1.93 -4.82 11.65
CA LYS A 287 1.04 -5.23 12.74
C LYS A 287 0.94 -4.17 13.84
N GLU A 288 2.07 -3.58 14.26
CA GLU A 288 2.09 -2.56 15.32
C GLU A 288 1.22 -1.34 14.96
N GLN A 289 1.42 -0.80 13.78
CA GLN A 289 0.63 0.34 13.32
C GLN A 289 -0.83 -0.02 13.02
N THR A 290 -1.10 -1.26 12.63
CA THR A 290 -2.46 -1.77 12.48
C THR A 290 -3.22 -1.76 13.80
N ILE A 291 -2.57 -2.20 14.87
CA ILE A 291 -3.15 -2.16 16.22
C ILE A 291 -3.47 -0.72 16.62
N LYS A 292 -2.51 0.22 16.44
CA LYS A 292 -2.73 1.64 16.76
C LYS A 292 -3.87 2.25 15.94
N LEU A 293 -3.90 1.96 14.62
CA LEU A 293 -4.93 2.45 13.71
C LEU A 293 -6.32 1.93 14.09
N TYR A 294 -6.45 0.63 14.32
CA TYR A 294 -7.74 0.03 14.66
C TYR A 294 -8.19 0.40 16.07
N ALA A 295 -7.27 0.49 17.04
CA ALA A 295 -7.60 0.99 18.37
C ALA A 295 -8.17 2.41 18.28
N LYS A 296 -7.51 3.28 17.50
CA LYS A 296 -7.97 4.66 17.29
C LYS A 296 -9.31 4.71 16.55
N ALA A 297 -9.50 3.89 15.53
CA ALA A 297 -10.77 3.79 14.82
C ALA A 297 -11.91 3.31 15.75
N MET A 298 -11.63 2.35 16.63
CA MET A 298 -12.63 1.84 17.59
C MET A 298 -13.03 2.87 18.65
N GLU A 299 -12.21 3.88 18.96
CA GLU A 299 -12.59 4.98 19.84
C GLU A 299 -13.77 5.80 19.29
N PHE A 300 -13.93 5.88 17.96
CA PHE A 300 -15.06 6.57 17.33
C PHE A 300 -16.39 5.80 17.42
N PHE A 301 -16.34 4.53 17.86
CA PHE A 301 -17.50 3.65 18.02
C PHE A 301 -17.82 3.43 19.51
N ASP A 302 -18.05 4.53 20.22
CA ASP A 302 -18.54 4.47 21.60
C ASP A 302 -20.07 4.31 21.64
N ASN A 303 -20.59 3.60 22.66
CA ASN A 303 -22.01 3.41 22.90
C ASN A 303 -22.75 2.71 21.76
N ILE A 304 -22.14 1.64 21.20
CA ILE A 304 -22.72 0.84 20.11
C ILE A 304 -23.28 -0.51 20.57
N GLU A 305 -23.42 -0.77 21.87
CA GLU A 305 -23.85 -2.06 22.44
C GLU A 305 -25.25 -2.49 21.95
N ASN A 306 -26.10 -1.52 21.64
CA ASN A 306 -27.44 -1.76 21.10
C ASN A 306 -27.57 -1.44 19.62
N LYS A 307 -26.44 -1.22 18.92
CA LYS A 307 -26.38 -0.73 17.55
C LYS A 307 -26.13 -1.85 16.55
N THR A 308 -26.68 -1.66 15.37
CA THR A 308 -26.42 -2.47 14.18
C THR A 308 -25.43 -1.76 13.28
N ILE A 309 -24.29 -2.37 13.03
CA ILE A 309 -23.20 -1.80 12.24
C ILE A 309 -23.02 -2.60 10.94
N VAL A 310 -22.71 -1.91 9.86
CA VAL A 310 -22.31 -2.53 8.59
C VAL A 310 -20.81 -2.27 8.37
N ASP A 311 -20.04 -3.34 8.22
CA ASP A 311 -18.65 -3.29 7.72
C ASP A 311 -18.71 -3.52 6.20
N ALA A 312 -18.63 -2.42 5.48
CA ALA A 312 -18.70 -2.40 4.04
C ALA A 312 -17.29 -2.66 3.44
N TYR A 313 -17.22 -3.56 2.49
CA TYR A 313 -15.93 -4.05 1.96
C TYR A 313 -15.10 -4.80 3.00
N SER A 314 -15.77 -5.68 3.75
CA SER A 314 -15.23 -6.27 4.99
C SER A 314 -13.99 -7.15 4.80
N GLY A 315 -13.64 -7.55 3.56
CA GLY A 315 -12.52 -8.41 3.29
C GLY A 315 -12.62 -9.73 4.08
N THR A 316 -11.60 -10.05 4.87
CA THR A 316 -11.59 -11.21 5.79
C THR A 316 -12.32 -10.93 7.12
N GLY A 317 -13.02 -9.79 7.23
CA GLY A 317 -13.86 -9.45 8.37
C GLY A 317 -13.12 -8.90 9.58
N THR A 318 -11.92 -8.35 9.39
CA THR A 318 -11.08 -7.90 10.51
C THR A 318 -11.79 -6.84 11.35
N ILE A 319 -12.28 -5.76 10.72
CA ILE A 319 -12.95 -4.65 11.43
C ILE A 319 -14.25 -5.12 12.07
N ALA A 320 -15.07 -5.89 11.34
CA ALA A 320 -16.30 -6.48 11.87
C ALA A 320 -16.03 -7.30 13.13
N MET A 321 -15.01 -8.14 13.13
CA MET A 321 -14.68 -8.98 14.29
C MET A 321 -14.18 -8.15 15.47
N LEU A 322 -13.39 -7.11 15.25
CA LEU A 322 -12.91 -6.23 16.31
C LEU A 322 -14.06 -5.47 17.00
N LEU A 323 -15.11 -5.12 16.26
CA LEU A 323 -16.29 -4.44 16.81
C LEU A 323 -17.31 -5.40 17.40
N SER A 324 -17.14 -6.70 17.23
CA SER A 324 -18.16 -7.68 17.64
C SER A 324 -18.45 -7.69 19.14
N ASN A 325 -17.46 -7.36 19.97
CA ASN A 325 -17.62 -7.27 21.41
C ASN A 325 -18.29 -5.97 21.88
N LYS A 326 -18.46 -4.98 20.99
CA LYS A 326 -19.06 -3.68 21.29
C LYS A 326 -20.45 -3.51 20.68
N ALA A 327 -20.75 -4.14 19.54
CA ALA A 327 -21.99 -3.94 18.80
C ALA A 327 -23.02 -5.04 19.06
N LYS A 328 -24.31 -4.71 18.95
CA LYS A 328 -25.41 -5.66 19.01
C LYS A 328 -25.39 -6.64 17.84
N LYS A 329 -25.25 -6.14 16.64
CA LYS A 329 -25.23 -6.91 15.39
C LYS A 329 -24.30 -6.25 14.37
N ILE A 330 -23.58 -7.06 13.61
CA ILE A 330 -22.73 -6.57 12.52
C ILE A 330 -23.05 -7.34 11.24
N TYR A 331 -23.11 -6.62 10.13
CA TYR A 331 -23.17 -7.18 8.78
C TYR A 331 -21.85 -6.86 8.06
N GLY A 332 -21.08 -7.88 7.73
CA GLY A 332 -19.88 -7.75 6.90
C GLY A 332 -20.21 -8.04 5.45
N ILE A 333 -20.04 -7.09 4.55
CA ILE A 333 -20.33 -7.25 3.13
C ILE A 333 -19.05 -7.29 2.32
N GLU A 334 -18.84 -8.38 1.55
CA GLU A 334 -17.64 -8.58 0.75
C GLU A 334 -17.96 -9.26 -0.58
N SER A 335 -17.44 -8.72 -1.67
CA SER A 335 -17.69 -9.23 -3.02
C SER A 335 -16.85 -10.46 -3.38
N VAL A 336 -15.71 -10.65 -2.71
CA VAL A 336 -14.81 -11.79 -2.93
C VAL A 336 -15.27 -12.98 -2.10
N GLU A 337 -15.81 -14.00 -2.76
CA GLU A 337 -16.38 -15.20 -2.11
C GLU A 337 -15.39 -15.91 -1.17
N SER A 338 -14.12 -16.03 -1.57
CA SER A 338 -13.09 -16.66 -0.74
C SER A 338 -12.85 -15.90 0.57
N ALA A 339 -12.83 -14.56 0.50
CA ALA A 339 -12.67 -13.72 1.67
C ALA A 339 -13.85 -13.83 2.63
N THR A 340 -15.09 -13.79 2.10
CA THR A 340 -16.33 -14.01 2.88
C THR A 340 -16.34 -15.38 3.57
N ARG A 341 -15.91 -16.43 2.87
CA ARG A 341 -15.81 -17.78 3.43
C ARG A 341 -14.75 -17.85 4.56
N ASP A 342 -13.60 -17.23 4.36
CA ASP A 342 -12.54 -17.16 5.37
C ASP A 342 -13.01 -16.35 6.60
N ALA A 343 -13.73 -15.24 6.39
CA ALA A 343 -14.33 -14.44 7.46
C ALA A 343 -15.34 -15.25 8.30
N LYS A 344 -16.28 -15.97 7.66
CA LYS A 344 -17.24 -16.85 8.34
C LYS A 344 -16.55 -17.92 9.18
N LYS A 345 -15.50 -18.55 8.62
CA LYS A 345 -14.74 -19.56 9.33
C LYS A 345 -14.01 -18.96 10.53
N THR A 346 -13.36 -17.83 10.36
CA THR A 346 -12.63 -17.12 11.42
C THR A 346 -13.60 -16.71 12.55
N ALA A 347 -14.75 -16.13 12.24
CA ALA A 347 -15.75 -15.77 13.24
C ALA A 347 -16.21 -16.99 14.06
N LYS A 348 -16.49 -18.12 13.38
CA LYS A 348 -16.88 -19.37 14.04
C LYS A 348 -15.79 -19.90 14.98
N GLU A 349 -14.53 -19.90 14.54
CA GLU A 349 -13.38 -20.36 15.33
C GLU A 349 -13.16 -19.48 16.57
N ASN A 350 -13.43 -18.18 16.47
CA ASN A 350 -13.37 -17.22 17.57
C ASN A 350 -14.66 -17.15 18.40
N LYS A 351 -15.66 -18.02 18.14
CA LYS A 351 -16.95 -18.07 18.84
C LYS A 351 -17.75 -16.74 18.77
N ILE A 352 -17.55 -15.97 17.71
CA ILE A 352 -18.26 -14.72 17.44
C ILE A 352 -19.58 -15.06 16.73
N SER A 353 -20.73 -14.71 17.34
CA SER A 353 -22.06 -15.10 16.86
C SER A 353 -22.91 -13.94 16.35
N ASN A 354 -22.54 -12.70 16.64
CA ASN A 354 -23.31 -11.51 16.30
C ASN A 354 -22.91 -10.86 14.96
N ILE A 355 -22.06 -11.53 14.16
CA ILE A 355 -21.71 -11.08 12.82
C ILE A 355 -22.39 -11.97 11.77
N GLU A 356 -22.91 -11.35 10.73
CA GLU A 356 -23.40 -12.01 9.52
C GLU A 356 -22.59 -11.54 8.32
N PHE A 357 -21.80 -12.43 7.71
CA PHE A 357 -21.04 -12.12 6.50
C PHE A 357 -21.85 -12.46 5.25
N ILE A 358 -22.03 -11.45 4.41
CA ILE A 358 -22.80 -11.50 3.16
C ILE A 358 -21.83 -11.43 1.99
N ASN A 359 -21.91 -12.42 1.08
CA ASN A 359 -21.15 -12.35 -0.17
C ASN A 359 -21.97 -11.63 -1.23
N GLY A 360 -21.43 -10.52 -1.72
CA GLY A 360 -22.08 -9.72 -2.75
C GLY A 360 -21.46 -8.34 -2.87
N LYS A 361 -21.91 -7.60 -3.86
CA LYS A 361 -21.53 -6.20 -4.00
C LYS A 361 -22.18 -5.38 -2.91
N MET A 362 -21.40 -4.53 -2.26
CA MET A 362 -21.83 -3.67 -1.16
C MET A 362 -23.09 -2.89 -1.51
N GLU A 363 -23.12 -2.30 -2.69
CA GLU A 363 -24.21 -1.44 -3.15
C GLU A 363 -25.55 -2.19 -3.25
N ILE A 364 -25.49 -3.46 -3.63
CA ILE A 364 -26.68 -4.33 -3.79
C ILE A 364 -27.12 -4.88 -2.43
N GLU A 365 -26.18 -5.38 -1.65
CA GLU A 365 -26.51 -6.09 -0.40
C GLU A 365 -26.96 -5.12 0.69
N LEU A 366 -26.40 -3.91 0.76
CA LEU A 366 -26.86 -2.88 1.68
C LEU A 366 -28.30 -2.46 1.35
N GLU A 367 -28.62 -2.24 0.08
CA GLU A 367 -29.99 -1.92 -0.34
C GLU A 367 -30.99 -3.03 0.04
N LYS A 368 -30.59 -4.30 -0.08
CA LYS A 368 -31.42 -5.43 0.34
C LYS A 368 -31.67 -5.44 1.86
N LEU A 369 -30.64 -5.13 2.67
CA LEU A 369 -30.78 -5.04 4.12
C LEU A 369 -31.77 -3.93 4.49
N ILE A 370 -31.67 -2.76 3.88
CA ILE A 370 -32.57 -1.63 4.11
C ILE A 370 -34.02 -1.99 3.69
N LYS A 371 -34.22 -2.60 2.52
CA LYS A 371 -35.55 -3.04 2.04
C LYS A 371 -36.17 -4.11 2.92
N LYS A 372 -35.39 -4.90 3.63
CA LYS A 372 -35.89 -5.87 4.63
C LYS A 372 -36.27 -5.23 5.96
N GLY A 373 -36.13 -3.91 6.10
CA GLY A 373 -36.42 -3.19 7.33
C GLY A 373 -35.32 -3.29 8.39
N THR A 374 -34.11 -3.65 8.01
CA THR A 374 -32.98 -3.66 8.95
C THR A 374 -32.62 -2.23 9.32
N GLU A 375 -32.75 -1.89 10.60
CA GLU A 375 -32.25 -0.62 11.12
C GLU A 375 -30.74 -0.67 11.19
N ILE A 376 -30.06 0.26 10.50
CA ILE A 376 -28.60 0.39 10.46
C ILE A 376 -28.24 1.69 11.15
N ASP A 377 -27.50 1.59 12.25
CA ASP A 377 -27.08 2.72 13.06
C ASP A 377 -25.76 3.35 12.56
N GLY A 378 -24.89 2.55 11.92
CA GLY A 378 -23.60 3.02 11.42
C GLY A 378 -23.04 2.12 10.33
N ILE A 379 -22.21 2.73 9.48
CA ILE A 379 -21.52 2.02 8.39
C ILE A 379 -20.05 2.40 8.42
N ILE A 380 -19.17 1.40 8.30
CA ILE A 380 -17.75 1.57 8.15
C ILE A 380 -17.40 1.31 6.69
N PHE A 381 -16.64 2.22 6.09
CA PHE A 381 -16.17 2.10 4.72
C PHE A 381 -14.65 2.01 4.67
N ASP A 382 -14.12 0.85 4.27
CA ASP A 382 -12.72 0.67 3.85
C ASP A 382 -12.67 0.20 2.39
N PRO A 383 -13.03 1.10 1.43
CA PRO A 383 -13.24 0.72 0.05
C PRO A 383 -11.93 0.45 -0.68
N PRO A 384 -11.98 -0.34 -1.78
CA PRO A 384 -10.86 -0.47 -2.68
C PRO A 384 -10.50 0.88 -3.33
N ARG A 385 -9.32 0.95 -3.97
CA ARG A 385 -8.80 2.19 -4.58
C ARG A 385 -9.76 2.91 -5.56
N LYS A 386 -10.74 2.21 -6.12
CA LYS A 386 -11.77 2.82 -6.99
C LYS A 386 -12.82 3.63 -6.21
N GLY A 387 -12.86 3.53 -4.88
CA GLY A 387 -13.84 4.23 -4.05
C GLY A 387 -15.18 3.50 -3.93
N ILE A 388 -16.20 4.23 -3.49
CA ILE A 388 -17.57 3.79 -3.20
C ILE A 388 -18.47 4.20 -4.37
N ASP A 389 -19.54 3.42 -4.67
CA ASP A 389 -20.54 3.80 -5.67
C ASP A 389 -21.33 5.04 -5.21
N GLU A 390 -21.61 5.96 -6.13
CA GLU A 390 -22.24 7.27 -5.87
C GLU A 390 -23.58 7.14 -5.14
N LYS A 391 -24.35 6.07 -5.40
CA LYS A 391 -25.67 5.84 -4.80
C LYS A 391 -25.66 5.56 -3.30
N MET A 392 -24.47 5.32 -2.74
CA MET A 392 -24.32 4.87 -1.34
C MET A 392 -23.98 6.00 -0.38
N CYS A 393 -23.81 7.22 -0.86
CA CYS A 393 -23.35 8.36 -0.08
C CYS A 393 -24.20 9.60 -0.38
N ASN A 394 -24.28 10.50 0.58
CA ASN A 394 -24.77 11.86 0.37
C ASN A 394 -23.65 12.77 -0.21
N ALA A 395 -22.58 12.17 -0.71
CA ALA A 395 -21.48 12.84 -1.36
C ALA A 395 -20.99 12.04 -2.59
N ILE A 396 -20.66 12.74 -3.66
CA ILE A 396 -20.13 12.17 -4.90
C ILE A 396 -18.62 12.34 -4.92
N LEU A 397 -17.89 11.25 -5.13
CA LEU A 397 -16.45 11.27 -5.36
C LEU A 397 -16.17 11.48 -6.85
N LEU A 398 -15.64 12.64 -7.19
CA LEU A 398 -15.34 13.04 -8.55
C LEU A 398 -13.86 12.79 -8.89
N LYS A 399 -13.61 12.28 -10.08
CA LYS A 399 -12.25 12.04 -10.59
C LYS A 399 -12.11 12.64 -11.98
N ALA A 400 -11.30 13.69 -12.12
CA ALA A 400 -11.17 14.49 -13.31
C ALA A 400 -10.95 13.68 -14.60
N ASN A 401 -10.10 12.67 -14.52
CA ASN A 401 -9.75 11.84 -15.68
C ASN A 401 -10.64 10.60 -15.87
N GLN A 402 -11.75 10.48 -15.16
CA GLN A 402 -12.70 9.37 -15.31
C GLN A 402 -13.96 9.80 -16.05
N ILE A 403 -14.38 11.03 -15.88
CA ILE A 403 -15.55 11.61 -16.55
C ILE A 403 -15.24 11.97 -18.02
N GLY A 404 -14.01 12.38 -18.31
CA GLY A 404 -13.54 12.67 -19.67
C GLY A 404 -13.23 14.14 -19.90
N THR A 405 -14.11 15.08 -19.52
CA THR A 405 -13.89 16.51 -19.68
C THR A 405 -14.20 17.31 -18.41
N ILE A 406 -13.56 18.47 -18.26
CA ILE A 406 -13.82 19.41 -17.15
C ILE A 406 -15.28 19.88 -17.18
N THR A 407 -15.85 20.10 -18.37
CA THR A 407 -17.23 20.53 -18.54
C THR A 407 -18.22 19.50 -17.99
N GLU A 408 -18.03 18.23 -18.31
CA GLU A 408 -18.85 17.14 -17.77
C GLU A 408 -18.72 17.03 -16.24
N MET A 409 -17.52 17.26 -15.72
CA MET A 409 -17.29 17.28 -14.28
C MET A 409 -18.00 18.44 -13.59
N ILE A 410 -17.98 19.65 -14.15
CA ILE A 410 -18.73 20.82 -13.66
C ILE A 410 -20.23 20.53 -13.68
N ASN A 411 -20.76 19.96 -14.76
CA ASN A 411 -22.16 19.59 -14.87
C ASN A 411 -22.54 18.57 -13.79
N THR A 412 -21.72 17.56 -13.53
CA THR A 412 -21.92 16.58 -12.48
C THR A 412 -21.92 17.22 -11.08
N ILE A 413 -21.03 18.20 -10.83
CA ILE A 413 -20.99 18.95 -9.57
C ILE A 413 -22.27 19.77 -9.38
N ASN A 414 -22.72 20.46 -10.42
CA ASN A 414 -23.93 21.25 -10.34
C ASN A 414 -25.15 20.37 -10.09
N LEU A 415 -25.27 19.26 -10.79
CA LEU A 415 -26.33 18.27 -10.58
C LEU A 415 -26.29 17.68 -9.15
N ALA A 416 -25.10 17.41 -8.63
CA ALA A 416 -24.92 16.95 -7.25
C ALA A 416 -25.43 17.99 -6.26
N LYS A 417 -25.03 19.27 -6.42
CA LYS A 417 -25.48 20.37 -5.57
C LYS A 417 -27.00 20.57 -5.64
N GLU A 418 -27.61 20.49 -6.81
CA GLU A 418 -29.05 20.59 -7.01
C GLU A 418 -29.83 19.48 -6.31
N ASN A 419 -29.22 18.32 -6.14
CA ASN A 419 -29.81 17.16 -5.44
C ASN A 419 -29.31 17.00 -4.00
N ASN A 420 -28.73 18.04 -3.39
CA ASN A 420 -28.20 18.05 -2.03
C ASN A 420 -27.08 17.03 -1.74
N TYR A 421 -26.36 16.61 -2.77
CA TYR A 421 -25.15 15.81 -2.59
C TYR A 421 -23.94 16.70 -2.33
N LYS A 422 -23.13 16.32 -1.37
CA LYS A 422 -21.78 16.89 -1.21
C LYS A 422 -20.89 16.34 -2.31
N THR A 423 -19.85 17.08 -2.66
CA THR A 423 -18.90 16.68 -3.71
C THR A 423 -17.50 16.56 -3.13
N ILE A 424 -16.83 15.45 -3.46
CA ILE A 424 -15.45 15.18 -3.07
C ILE A 424 -14.67 14.98 -4.36
N ILE A 425 -13.67 15.79 -4.62
CA ILE A 425 -12.77 15.54 -5.75
C ILE A 425 -11.63 14.63 -5.34
N SER A 426 -11.20 13.73 -6.21
CA SER A 426 -10.20 12.72 -5.91
C SER A 426 -9.23 12.50 -7.06
N HIS A 427 -7.98 12.15 -6.70
CA HIS A 427 -6.99 11.59 -7.62
C HIS A 427 -7.27 10.12 -7.96
N ARG A 428 -6.51 9.56 -8.93
CA ARG A 428 -6.46 8.12 -9.25
C ARG A 428 -5.05 7.56 -9.06
N SER A 429 -4.95 6.23 -8.91
CA SER A 429 -3.66 5.55 -8.96
C SER A 429 -3.08 5.66 -10.39
N GLY A 430 -1.87 6.21 -10.53
CA GLY A 430 -1.24 6.44 -11.84
C GLY A 430 -1.37 7.87 -12.36
N GLU A 431 -2.04 8.77 -11.64
CA GLU A 431 -2.07 10.19 -11.97
C GLU A 431 -0.69 10.83 -11.87
N THR A 432 -0.48 11.82 -12.74
CA THR A 432 0.64 12.74 -12.67
C THR A 432 0.44 13.68 -11.49
N GLU A 433 1.50 14.28 -10.98
CA GLU A 433 1.51 15.22 -9.84
C GLU A 433 0.92 16.60 -10.22
N ASP A 434 -0.10 16.60 -11.08
CA ASP A 434 -0.81 17.80 -11.49
C ASP A 434 -1.71 18.26 -10.32
N THR A 435 -1.58 19.52 -9.92
CA THR A 435 -2.34 20.13 -8.83
C THR A 435 -3.77 20.49 -9.22
N PHE A 436 -4.17 20.25 -10.48
CA PHE A 436 -5.46 20.61 -11.04
C PHE A 436 -6.65 20.28 -10.13
N ILE A 437 -6.67 19.07 -9.53
CA ILE A 437 -7.78 18.67 -8.67
C ILE A 437 -7.91 19.52 -7.40
N ALA A 438 -6.81 20.10 -6.91
CA ALA A 438 -6.80 20.99 -5.76
C ALA A 438 -7.39 22.36 -6.12
N ASP A 439 -6.91 22.96 -7.20
CA ASP A 439 -7.41 24.22 -7.73
C ASP A 439 -8.89 24.11 -8.10
N PHE A 440 -9.30 22.99 -8.67
CA PHE A 440 -10.67 22.70 -9.06
C PHE A 440 -11.60 22.54 -7.85
N ALA A 441 -11.14 21.87 -6.78
CA ALA A 441 -11.88 21.72 -5.53
C ALA A 441 -12.17 23.08 -4.89
N VAL A 442 -11.18 23.95 -4.86
CA VAL A 442 -11.29 25.30 -4.29
C VAL A 442 -12.15 26.19 -5.18
N GLY A 443 -11.87 26.23 -6.49
CA GLY A 443 -12.57 27.10 -7.44
C GLY A 443 -14.07 26.83 -7.55
N LEU A 444 -14.50 25.61 -7.28
CA LEU A 444 -15.91 25.21 -7.29
C LEU A 444 -16.54 25.04 -5.90
N ASN A 445 -15.81 25.37 -4.86
CA ASN A 445 -16.25 25.24 -3.45
C ASN A 445 -16.86 23.85 -3.18
N LEU A 446 -16.07 22.78 -3.41
CA LEU A 446 -16.55 21.41 -3.29
C LEU A 446 -16.58 20.90 -1.84
N GLY A 447 -15.96 21.62 -0.92
CA GLY A 447 -15.95 21.34 0.52
C GLY A 447 -15.08 20.14 0.92
N GLN A 448 -14.73 19.25 0.02
CA GLN A 448 -13.92 18.06 0.31
C GLN A 448 -13.03 17.67 -0.87
N ILE A 449 -11.83 17.17 -0.53
CA ILE A 449 -10.86 16.63 -1.49
C ILE A 449 -10.27 15.33 -0.96
N LYS A 450 -10.04 14.36 -1.85
CA LYS A 450 -9.30 13.12 -1.55
C LYS A 450 -8.03 13.09 -2.39
N THR A 451 -6.87 13.23 -1.77
CA THR A 451 -5.57 13.31 -2.44
C THR A 451 -4.71 12.05 -2.30
N GLY A 452 -5.24 10.96 -1.73
CA GLY A 452 -4.52 9.70 -1.48
C GLY A 452 -3.68 9.71 -0.20
N SER A 453 -2.91 8.64 0.03
CA SER A 453 -1.94 8.58 1.12
C SER A 453 -0.68 9.39 0.79
N MET A 454 0.10 9.73 1.81
CA MET A 454 1.23 10.68 1.73
C MET A 454 2.46 10.15 0.99
N SER A 455 2.51 8.88 0.61
CA SER A 455 3.46 8.37 -0.37
C SER A 455 2.88 7.17 -1.13
N ARG A 456 3.32 6.98 -2.38
CA ARG A 456 2.90 5.85 -3.23
C ARG A 456 3.60 4.54 -2.93
N GLY A 457 4.59 4.55 -2.07
CA GLY A 457 5.44 3.40 -1.74
C GLY A 457 5.04 2.70 -0.44
N GLU A 458 3.99 3.12 0.20
CA GLU A 458 3.51 2.55 1.47
C GLU A 458 2.36 1.57 1.30
#